data_33e65d821f106fceb05b68978a73c272
#
_entry.id   33e65d821f106fceb05b68978a73c272
#
_cell.length_a   1.000
_cell.length_b   1.000
_cell.length_c   1.000
_cell.angle_alpha   90.00
_cell.angle_beta   90.00
_cell.angle_gamma   90.00
#
_symmetry.space_group_name_H-M   'P 1'
#
loop_
_entity.id
_entity.type
_entity.pdbx_description
1 polymer ?
#
loop_
_entity_poly.entity_id
_entity_poly.type
_entity_poly.pdbx_seq_one_letter_code
_entity_poly.pdbx_strand_id
1 'polypeptide(L)'
;MNSQKIFEKACELMPGGVNSPVRAYRAVGMTPPFIFRAKGAYIYDVEGHQYVDYVGSWGPMILGHAKDEVVKAVTAAAIKGTSFGAPTNGEVELAELIQTAVPSMEMMRMVNSGTEAVMSAIRVARGYTGRDYIVKFEGCYHGHSDGLLVKAGSGLLTENVPDSAGVPKAFTDTTLIARYNDLDSVRKLFEQYGDKIAALIVEPVAANMGVVPPEDGFLQGLRDITKQYGAVLIFDEVITGFRLALGGAQSYYGVTPDMTTFGKIVGGGMPMAVYGGRREIMDCVSPIGPVYQAGTLSGNPVAVAAGTAMLKLLMEDTAVYERLEEKSARIEHAFKSAVEKYHVKAQVNRVGSLMSIFFTDRPVKSFDDVRTSKLAQFAQYFRVMKAQGMYIAPSQYEAFFVNDALSEADLQKTEKAIDAALSQSFNECS
;
A
#
# COMPACT_ATOMS: atom_id res chain seq x y z
N MET A 1 -5.77 30.54 -9.65
CA MET A 1 -4.30 30.29 -9.70
C MET A 1 -4.16 28.91 -10.30
N ASN A 2 -3.27 28.70 -11.28
CA ASN A 2 -3.09 27.40 -11.91
C ASN A 2 -2.09 26.53 -11.14
N SER A 3 -2.07 25.22 -11.41
CA SER A 3 -1.20 24.24 -10.73
C SER A 3 0.27 24.64 -10.77
N GLN A 4 0.76 25.21 -11.88
CA GLN A 4 2.15 25.64 -12.01
C GLN A 4 2.51 26.70 -10.96
N LYS A 5 1.71 27.78 -10.84
CA LYS A 5 1.95 28.86 -9.86
C LYS A 5 1.79 28.40 -8.42
N ILE A 6 0.85 27.46 -8.17
CA ILE A 6 0.68 26.87 -6.84
C ILE A 6 1.91 26.01 -6.50
N PHE A 7 2.41 25.22 -7.46
CA PHE A 7 3.60 24.39 -7.26
C PHE A 7 4.86 25.20 -6.99
N GLU A 8 5.08 26.28 -7.75
CA GLU A 8 6.18 27.23 -7.50
C GLU A 8 6.15 27.75 -6.05
N LYS A 9 4.96 28.20 -5.60
CA LYS A 9 4.80 28.65 -4.21
C LYS A 9 4.95 27.53 -3.19
N ALA A 10 4.47 26.32 -3.49
CA ALA A 10 4.64 25.15 -2.63
C ALA A 10 6.11 24.79 -2.44
N CYS A 11 6.94 24.89 -3.49
CA CYS A 11 8.38 24.65 -3.43
C CYS A 11 9.14 25.63 -2.51
N GLU A 12 8.63 26.85 -2.33
CA GLU A 12 9.19 27.79 -1.35
C GLU A 12 8.87 27.40 0.10
N LEU A 13 7.77 26.66 0.33
CA LEU A 13 7.23 26.39 1.66
C LEU A 13 7.47 24.96 2.14
N MET A 14 7.60 24.01 1.22
CA MET A 14 7.73 22.59 1.52
C MET A 14 8.82 21.95 0.64
N PRO A 15 9.61 21.01 1.16
CA PRO A 15 10.62 20.30 0.38
C PRO A 15 10.02 19.68 -0.90
N GLY A 16 10.46 20.16 -2.08
CA GLY A 16 9.94 19.72 -3.37
C GLY A 16 8.46 20.04 -3.63
N GLY A 17 7.86 20.97 -2.85
CA GLY A 17 6.47 21.41 -2.99
C GLY A 17 5.41 20.39 -2.53
N VAL A 18 5.80 19.32 -1.79
CA VAL A 18 4.91 18.21 -1.45
C VAL A 18 5.17 17.67 -0.05
N ASN A 19 4.18 16.94 0.51
CA ASN A 19 4.27 16.24 1.80
C ASN A 19 4.60 14.74 1.64
N SER A 20 4.86 14.27 0.41
CA SER A 20 5.37 12.92 0.13
C SER A 20 6.08 12.93 -1.23
N PRO A 21 7.31 12.35 -1.35
CA PRO A 21 8.22 12.58 -2.48
C PRO A 21 7.62 12.26 -3.86
N VAL A 22 6.92 11.14 -3.99
CA VAL A 22 6.35 10.68 -5.27
C VAL A 22 5.36 11.68 -5.87
N ARG A 23 4.69 12.51 -5.04
CA ARG A 23 3.73 13.54 -5.48
C ARG A 23 4.37 14.69 -6.24
N ALA A 24 5.72 14.84 -6.20
CA ALA A 24 6.45 15.89 -6.90
C ALA A 24 6.57 15.65 -8.42
N TYR A 25 6.16 14.48 -8.94
CA TYR A 25 6.17 14.14 -10.38
C TYR A 25 7.57 14.16 -11.04
N ARG A 26 8.64 14.11 -10.25
CA ARG A 26 10.02 14.17 -10.76
C ARG A 26 10.34 13.03 -11.72
N ALA A 27 9.93 11.80 -11.38
CA ALA A 27 10.21 10.62 -12.19
C ALA A 27 9.59 10.66 -13.61
N VAL A 28 8.56 11.48 -13.81
CA VAL A 28 7.88 11.64 -15.11
C VAL A 28 8.14 13.00 -15.75
N GLY A 29 8.92 13.87 -15.10
CA GLY A 29 9.33 15.18 -15.63
C GLY A 29 8.18 16.12 -15.89
N MET A 30 7.17 16.19 -15.00
CA MET A 30 5.98 17.02 -15.14
C MET A 30 5.70 17.82 -13.88
N THR A 31 4.91 18.90 -14.00
CA THR A 31 4.30 19.58 -12.86
C THR A 31 3.09 18.78 -12.36
N PRO A 32 2.98 18.50 -11.04
CA PRO A 32 1.82 17.83 -10.49
C PRO A 32 0.55 18.67 -10.62
N PRO A 33 -0.61 18.10 -10.93
CA PRO A 33 -1.88 18.83 -10.81
C PRO A 33 -2.21 19.05 -9.33
N PHE A 34 -2.76 20.21 -9.00
CA PHE A 34 -3.29 20.49 -7.67
C PHE A 34 -4.77 20.16 -7.65
N ILE A 35 -5.13 19.19 -6.80
CA ILE A 35 -6.49 18.63 -6.74
C ILE A 35 -7.35 19.50 -5.83
N PHE A 36 -8.53 19.91 -6.35
CA PHE A 36 -9.51 20.73 -5.64
C PHE A 36 -10.58 19.88 -4.96
N ARG A 37 -11.05 18.81 -5.62
CA ARG A 37 -12.07 17.88 -5.10
C ARG A 37 -12.00 16.53 -5.74
N ALA A 38 -12.67 15.55 -5.11
CA ALA A 38 -12.84 14.22 -5.66
C ALA A 38 -14.25 13.68 -5.34
N LYS A 39 -14.81 12.83 -6.21
CA LYS A 39 -16.09 12.15 -6.01
C LYS A 39 -16.18 10.91 -6.88
N GLY A 40 -16.59 9.79 -6.28
CA GLY A 40 -16.69 8.51 -6.99
C GLY A 40 -15.34 8.09 -7.60
N ALA A 41 -15.33 7.77 -8.89
CA ALA A 41 -14.12 7.38 -9.61
C ALA A 41 -13.24 8.56 -10.06
N TYR A 42 -13.56 9.79 -9.68
CA TYR A 42 -12.94 10.98 -10.29
C TYR A 42 -12.25 11.88 -9.28
N ILE A 43 -11.16 12.51 -9.74
CA ILE A 43 -10.54 13.68 -9.13
C ILE A 43 -10.60 14.86 -10.09
N TYR A 44 -10.57 16.08 -9.53
CA TYR A 44 -10.68 17.31 -10.28
C TYR A 44 -9.58 18.28 -9.83
N ASP A 45 -8.82 18.80 -10.78
CA ASP A 45 -7.79 19.79 -10.47
C ASP A 45 -8.34 21.23 -10.37
N VAL A 46 -7.47 22.16 -9.97
CA VAL A 46 -7.83 23.57 -9.80
C VAL A 46 -8.11 24.29 -11.13
N GLU A 47 -7.72 23.71 -12.26
CA GLU A 47 -8.04 24.17 -13.61
C GLU A 47 -9.40 23.66 -14.09
N GLY A 48 -10.01 22.72 -13.37
CA GLY A 48 -11.30 22.11 -13.71
C GLY A 48 -11.20 20.85 -14.58
N HIS A 49 -9.99 20.34 -14.84
CA HIS A 49 -9.86 19.06 -15.54
C HIS A 49 -10.33 17.93 -14.65
N GLN A 50 -11.02 16.97 -15.26
CA GLN A 50 -11.51 15.74 -14.64
C GLN A 50 -10.66 14.57 -15.08
N TYR A 51 -10.25 13.74 -14.10
CA TYR A 51 -9.50 12.52 -14.35
C TYR A 51 -10.19 11.32 -13.73
N VAL A 52 -10.19 10.17 -14.43
CA VAL A 52 -10.50 8.88 -13.82
C VAL A 52 -9.32 8.49 -12.93
N ASP A 53 -9.56 8.24 -11.65
CA ASP A 53 -8.49 8.05 -10.67
C ASP A 53 -8.18 6.57 -10.41
N TYR A 54 -6.95 6.19 -10.73
CA TYR A 54 -6.36 4.89 -10.47
C TYR A 54 -5.25 4.93 -9.41
N VAL A 55 -5.05 6.06 -8.75
CA VAL A 55 -4.21 6.17 -7.54
C VAL A 55 -5.05 5.88 -6.29
N GLY A 56 -6.32 6.34 -6.28
CA GLY A 56 -7.25 6.08 -5.18
C GLY A 56 -6.69 6.50 -3.82
N SER A 57 -5.97 7.64 -3.77
CA SER A 57 -5.23 8.10 -2.57
C SER A 57 -4.20 7.07 -2.05
N TRP A 58 -3.55 6.33 -2.96
CA TRP A 58 -2.62 5.22 -2.68
C TRP A 58 -3.29 3.99 -2.05
N GLY A 59 -4.57 3.78 -2.40
CA GLY A 59 -5.30 2.56 -2.09
C GLY A 59 -6.54 2.66 -1.22
N PRO A 60 -6.74 3.65 -0.31
CA PRO A 60 -7.90 3.64 0.60
C PRO A 60 -9.25 3.79 -0.11
N MET A 61 -9.31 4.36 -1.31
CA MET A 61 -10.57 4.68 -2.00
C MET A 61 -11.15 3.48 -2.78
N ILE A 62 -11.25 2.31 -2.14
CA ILE A 62 -11.76 1.09 -2.77
C ILE A 62 -13.21 1.23 -3.28
N LEU A 63 -14.07 2.00 -2.58
CA LEU A 63 -15.45 2.33 -2.96
C LEU A 63 -15.56 3.67 -3.71
N GLY A 64 -14.42 4.26 -4.13
CA GLY A 64 -14.36 5.59 -4.73
C GLY A 64 -14.26 6.70 -3.70
N HIS A 65 -14.05 7.92 -4.20
CA HIS A 65 -13.90 9.14 -3.40
C HIS A 65 -15.23 9.62 -2.80
N ALA A 66 -15.14 10.22 -1.63
CA ALA A 66 -16.25 10.90 -0.94
C ALA A 66 -17.52 10.03 -0.91
N LYS A 67 -17.39 8.75 -0.55
CA LYS A 67 -18.55 7.85 -0.37
C LYS A 67 -19.49 8.45 0.66
N ASP A 68 -20.78 8.61 0.32
CA ASP A 68 -21.73 9.41 1.09
C ASP A 68 -21.88 8.92 2.53
N GLU A 69 -21.88 7.61 2.74
CA GLU A 69 -22.01 7.00 4.07
C GLU A 69 -20.79 7.30 4.95
N VAL A 70 -19.59 7.25 4.36
CA VAL A 70 -18.35 7.60 5.07
C VAL A 70 -18.32 9.09 5.40
N VAL A 71 -18.68 9.98 4.46
CA VAL A 71 -18.75 11.41 4.69
C VAL A 71 -19.76 11.76 5.78
N LYS A 72 -20.94 11.13 5.78
CA LYS A 72 -21.97 11.31 6.85
C LYS A 72 -21.43 10.90 8.21
N ALA A 73 -20.75 9.74 8.31
CA ALA A 73 -20.17 9.26 9.55
C ALA A 73 -19.09 10.22 10.10
N VAL A 74 -18.19 10.67 9.24
CA VAL A 74 -17.15 11.67 9.56
C VAL A 74 -17.77 12.97 10.07
N THR A 75 -18.76 13.50 9.36
CA THR A 75 -19.46 14.74 9.74
C THR A 75 -20.15 14.60 11.09
N ALA A 76 -20.86 13.49 11.31
CA ALA A 76 -21.56 13.21 12.57
C ALA A 76 -20.59 13.06 13.75
N ALA A 77 -19.42 12.48 13.54
CA ALA A 77 -18.38 12.39 14.56
C ALA A 77 -17.75 13.76 14.85
N ALA A 78 -17.40 14.52 13.81
CA ALA A 78 -16.75 15.83 13.95
C ALA A 78 -17.58 16.84 14.72
N ILE A 79 -18.91 16.84 14.57
CA ILE A 79 -19.84 17.70 15.34
C ILE A 79 -19.75 17.41 16.85
N LYS A 80 -19.46 16.17 17.26
CA LYS A 80 -19.32 15.78 18.67
C LYS A 80 -17.94 16.10 19.26
N GLY A 81 -16.96 16.35 18.40
CA GLY A 81 -15.57 16.64 18.76
C GLY A 81 -14.59 15.83 17.93
N THR A 82 -13.41 16.39 17.68
CA THR A 82 -12.41 15.81 16.80
C THR A 82 -11.37 14.94 17.53
N SER A 83 -11.22 15.16 18.86
CA SER A 83 -10.29 14.41 19.72
C SER A 83 -10.65 14.61 21.18
N PHE A 84 -10.55 13.57 21.99
CA PHE A 84 -10.98 13.63 23.39
C PHE A 84 -9.83 13.37 24.39
N GLY A 85 -8.74 12.71 23.96
CA GLY A 85 -7.70 12.25 24.88
C GLY A 85 -8.21 11.21 25.89
N ALA A 86 -9.27 10.49 25.54
CA ALA A 86 -9.97 9.50 26.33
C ALA A 86 -10.51 8.38 25.44
N PRO A 87 -10.68 7.13 25.95
CA PRO A 87 -11.24 6.04 25.17
C PRO A 87 -12.71 6.31 24.77
N THR A 88 -13.11 5.75 23.62
CA THR A 88 -14.46 5.90 23.07
C THR A 88 -15.08 4.55 22.74
N ASN A 89 -16.41 4.49 22.73
CA ASN A 89 -17.13 3.29 22.30
C ASN A 89 -16.88 2.93 20.82
N GLY A 90 -16.61 3.94 19.98
CA GLY A 90 -16.32 3.71 18.56
C GLY A 90 -15.04 2.90 18.34
N GLU A 91 -14.04 3.04 19.20
CA GLU A 91 -12.82 2.23 19.14
C GLU A 91 -13.12 0.75 19.37
N VAL A 92 -14.03 0.44 20.31
CA VAL A 92 -14.46 -0.94 20.57
C VAL A 92 -15.22 -1.50 19.36
N GLU A 93 -16.19 -0.75 18.84
CA GLU A 93 -16.97 -1.14 17.66
C GLU A 93 -16.08 -1.42 16.44
N LEU A 94 -15.11 -0.56 16.16
CA LEU A 94 -14.18 -0.77 15.04
C LEU A 94 -13.29 -2.00 15.27
N ALA A 95 -12.80 -2.21 16.49
CA ALA A 95 -12.00 -3.39 16.82
C ALA A 95 -12.79 -4.69 16.63
N GLU A 96 -14.05 -4.73 17.03
CA GLU A 96 -14.95 -5.87 16.82
C GLU A 96 -15.18 -6.15 15.32
N LEU A 97 -15.38 -5.12 14.51
CA LEU A 97 -15.50 -5.27 13.04
C LEU A 97 -14.22 -5.84 12.41
N ILE A 98 -13.05 -5.32 12.81
CA ILE A 98 -11.76 -5.84 12.33
C ILE A 98 -11.60 -7.30 12.73
N GLN A 99 -11.88 -7.65 13.99
CA GLN A 99 -11.76 -9.02 14.48
C GLN A 99 -12.73 -9.97 13.78
N THR A 100 -13.95 -9.51 13.48
CA THR A 100 -14.94 -10.29 12.73
C THR A 100 -14.47 -10.57 11.30
N ALA A 101 -13.89 -9.57 10.62
CA ALA A 101 -13.36 -9.71 9.26
C ALA A 101 -12.05 -10.51 9.21
N VAL A 102 -11.21 -10.38 10.25
CA VAL A 102 -9.86 -10.94 10.34
C VAL A 102 -9.66 -11.60 11.71
N PRO A 103 -10.12 -12.86 11.90
CA PRO A 103 -10.09 -13.52 13.20
C PRO A 103 -8.70 -13.70 13.84
N SER A 104 -7.63 -13.66 13.05
CA SER A 104 -6.25 -13.69 13.55
C SER A 104 -5.87 -12.42 14.35
N MET A 105 -6.66 -11.36 14.25
CA MET A 105 -6.52 -10.13 15.02
C MET A 105 -7.19 -10.29 16.40
N GLU A 106 -6.69 -11.20 17.22
CA GLU A 106 -7.26 -11.51 18.55
C GLU A 106 -7.18 -10.33 19.52
N MET A 107 -6.15 -9.51 19.39
CA MET A 107 -5.96 -8.25 20.11
C MET A 107 -5.23 -7.24 19.21
N MET A 108 -5.58 -5.95 19.33
CA MET A 108 -5.03 -4.92 18.45
C MET A 108 -4.90 -3.57 19.13
N ARG A 109 -4.14 -2.67 18.49
CA ARG A 109 -4.00 -1.27 18.84
C ARG A 109 -4.10 -0.38 17.62
N MET A 110 -4.87 0.71 17.73
CA MET A 110 -5.00 1.74 16.71
C MET A 110 -3.85 2.75 16.80
N VAL A 111 -3.40 3.23 15.65
CA VAL A 111 -2.38 4.27 15.47
C VAL A 111 -2.76 5.15 14.28
N ASN A 112 -1.94 6.15 13.90
CA ASN A 112 -2.35 7.14 12.88
C ASN A 112 -1.80 6.87 11.48
N SER A 113 -0.82 5.98 11.32
CA SER A 113 -0.18 5.69 10.03
C SER A 113 0.33 4.26 9.94
N GLY A 114 0.51 3.76 8.72
CA GLY A 114 1.15 2.46 8.47
C GLY A 114 2.57 2.40 9.04
N THR A 115 3.31 3.50 9.00
CA THR A 115 4.65 3.59 9.63
C THR A 115 4.58 3.32 11.12
N GLU A 116 3.64 3.95 11.84
CA GLU A 116 3.45 3.71 13.28
C GLU A 116 3.01 2.27 13.56
N ALA A 117 2.13 1.71 12.75
CA ALA A 117 1.66 0.33 12.90
C ALA A 117 2.82 -0.67 12.75
N VAL A 118 3.60 -0.56 11.69
CA VAL A 118 4.74 -1.46 11.43
C VAL A 118 5.85 -1.26 12.46
N MET A 119 6.23 -0.03 12.77
CA MET A 119 7.22 0.27 13.80
C MET A 119 6.83 -0.35 15.15
N SER A 120 5.56 -0.27 15.50
CA SER A 120 5.02 -0.83 16.75
C SER A 120 5.00 -2.36 16.72
N ALA A 121 4.52 -2.97 15.62
CA ALA A 121 4.51 -4.43 15.47
C ALA A 121 5.92 -5.04 15.59
N ILE A 122 6.93 -4.42 14.97
CA ILE A 122 8.33 -4.86 15.08
C ILE A 122 8.83 -4.72 16.54
N ARG A 123 8.51 -3.61 17.22
CA ARG A 123 8.89 -3.42 18.62
C ARG A 123 8.25 -4.49 19.52
N VAL A 124 6.99 -4.82 19.27
CA VAL A 124 6.29 -5.89 20.00
C VAL A 124 6.93 -7.25 19.73
N ALA A 125 7.22 -7.58 18.48
CA ALA A 125 7.88 -8.82 18.11
C ALA A 125 9.26 -8.97 18.79
N ARG A 126 10.05 -7.89 18.84
CA ARG A 126 11.32 -7.85 19.58
C ARG A 126 11.11 -8.04 21.10
N GLY A 127 10.13 -7.35 21.67
CA GLY A 127 9.80 -7.48 23.11
C GLY A 127 9.30 -8.87 23.50
N TYR A 128 8.50 -9.49 22.62
CA TYR A 128 7.96 -10.84 22.83
C TYR A 128 9.03 -11.93 22.74
N THR A 129 9.91 -11.84 21.73
CA THR A 129 10.94 -12.87 21.49
C THR A 129 12.22 -12.65 22.28
N GLY A 130 12.47 -11.45 22.79
CA GLY A 130 13.75 -11.05 23.38
C GLY A 130 14.91 -11.00 22.37
N ARG A 131 14.61 -10.86 21.07
CA ARG A 131 15.58 -10.86 19.97
C ARG A 131 15.57 -9.51 19.24
N ASP A 132 16.69 -9.18 18.55
CA ASP A 132 16.88 -7.85 17.96
C ASP A 132 16.68 -7.80 16.44
N TYR A 133 17.00 -8.88 15.72
CA TYR A 133 17.06 -8.89 14.29
C TYR A 133 15.67 -9.03 13.65
N ILE A 134 15.48 -8.38 12.50
CA ILE A 134 14.32 -8.55 11.65
C ILE A 134 14.75 -8.92 10.23
N VAL A 135 13.92 -9.68 9.55
CA VAL A 135 14.05 -9.94 8.12
C VAL A 135 12.98 -9.16 7.37
N LYS A 136 13.37 -8.42 6.33
CA LYS A 136 12.46 -7.82 5.35
C LYS A 136 12.93 -8.14 3.93
N PHE A 137 12.13 -7.79 2.93
CA PHE A 137 12.43 -8.07 1.53
C PHE A 137 12.90 -6.82 0.79
N GLU A 138 13.90 -6.99 -0.09
CA GLU A 138 14.37 -5.96 -1.01
C GLU A 138 13.20 -5.47 -1.87
N GLY A 139 13.09 -4.16 -2.07
CA GLY A 139 12.00 -3.54 -2.83
C GLY A 139 10.69 -3.35 -2.07
N CYS A 140 10.47 -4.04 -0.93
CA CYS A 140 9.29 -3.83 -0.09
C CYS A 140 9.43 -2.57 0.78
N TYR A 141 8.30 -1.88 1.00
CA TYR A 141 8.22 -0.68 1.82
C TYR A 141 7.30 -0.89 3.02
N HIS A 142 7.80 -0.58 4.21
CA HIS A 142 7.11 -0.81 5.48
C HIS A 142 7.05 0.47 6.34
N GLY A 143 6.88 1.62 5.70
CA GLY A 143 6.96 2.92 6.36
C GLY A 143 8.40 3.43 6.47
N HIS A 144 8.55 4.60 7.10
CA HIS A 144 9.82 5.34 7.13
C HIS A 144 10.50 5.35 8.51
N SER A 145 10.29 4.32 9.32
CA SER A 145 11.10 4.07 10.52
C SER A 145 12.53 3.70 10.12
N ASP A 146 13.52 4.22 10.85
CA ASP A 146 14.94 4.17 10.49
C ASP A 146 15.42 2.76 10.09
N GLY A 147 15.13 1.75 10.88
CA GLY A 147 15.54 0.37 10.61
C GLY A 147 14.90 -0.26 9.36
N LEU A 148 13.88 0.37 8.79
CA LEU A 148 13.15 -0.14 7.62
C LEU A 148 13.53 0.55 6.29
N LEU A 149 14.35 1.60 6.34
CA LEU A 149 14.78 2.36 5.16
C LEU A 149 15.96 1.73 4.41
N VAL A 150 16.30 0.48 4.75
CA VAL A 150 17.31 -0.32 4.03
C VAL A 150 16.67 -0.98 2.83
N LYS A 151 17.20 -0.73 1.63
CA LYS A 151 16.72 -1.32 0.36
C LYS A 151 15.19 -1.31 0.22
N ALA A 152 14.55 -0.21 0.64
CA ALA A 152 13.10 -0.05 0.59
C ALA A 152 12.61 0.31 -0.82
N GLY A 153 11.35 -0.03 -1.11
CA GLY A 153 10.67 0.26 -2.37
C GLY A 153 10.12 1.70 -2.46
N SER A 154 9.29 1.95 -3.51
CA SER A 154 8.48 3.16 -3.71
C SER A 154 9.26 4.48 -3.65
N GLY A 155 9.09 5.26 -2.58
CA GLY A 155 9.65 6.61 -2.48
C GLY A 155 11.18 6.67 -2.65
N LEU A 156 11.93 5.75 -2.04
CA LEU A 156 13.40 5.71 -2.16
C LEU A 156 13.84 5.30 -3.56
N LEU A 157 13.15 4.36 -4.21
CA LEU A 157 13.44 3.96 -5.58
C LEU A 157 13.12 5.06 -6.60
N THR A 158 12.06 5.82 -6.35
CA THR A 158 11.67 6.95 -7.19
C THR A 158 12.72 8.06 -7.18
N GLU A 159 13.41 8.26 -6.06
CA GLU A 159 14.49 9.25 -5.91
C GLU A 159 15.89 8.66 -6.20
N ASN A 160 16.00 7.39 -6.61
CA ASN A 160 17.26 6.66 -6.84
C ASN A 160 18.21 6.63 -5.62
N VAL A 161 17.67 6.65 -4.41
CA VAL A 161 18.44 6.58 -3.17
C VAL A 161 18.26 5.19 -2.54
N PRO A 162 19.31 4.34 -2.50
CA PRO A 162 19.19 2.98 -1.97
C PRO A 162 18.98 2.93 -0.45
N ASP A 163 19.52 3.90 0.30
CA ASP A 163 19.39 4.07 1.75
C ASP A 163 19.22 5.55 2.06
N SER A 164 18.40 5.86 3.08
CA SER A 164 18.17 7.26 3.46
C SER A 164 19.38 7.85 4.19
N ALA A 165 19.80 9.03 3.78
CA ALA A 165 20.72 9.83 4.58
C ALA A 165 20.11 10.13 5.97
N GLY A 166 20.95 10.20 6.98
CA GLY A 166 20.54 10.50 8.36
C GLY A 166 20.11 9.28 9.18
N VAL A 167 20.05 8.08 8.60
CA VAL A 167 19.82 6.84 9.34
C VAL A 167 21.14 6.32 9.91
N PRO A 168 21.27 6.22 11.26
CA PRO A 168 22.47 5.65 11.87
C PRO A 168 22.64 4.18 11.54
N LYS A 169 23.88 3.75 11.27
CA LYS A 169 24.20 2.35 10.94
C LYS A 169 23.68 1.35 11.98
N ALA A 170 23.70 1.71 13.26
CA ALA A 170 23.20 0.86 14.34
C ALA A 170 21.71 0.47 14.19
N PHE A 171 20.89 1.28 13.52
CA PHE A 171 19.49 0.93 13.24
C PHE A 171 19.36 -0.05 12.08
N THR A 172 20.27 -0.02 11.13
CA THR A 172 20.24 -0.88 9.93
C THR A 172 20.95 -2.21 10.14
N ASP A 173 21.92 -2.29 11.06
CA ASP A 173 22.69 -3.50 11.33
C ASP A 173 21.85 -4.68 11.86
N THR A 174 20.68 -4.40 12.40
CA THR A 174 19.72 -5.42 12.87
C THR A 174 18.62 -5.76 11.83
N THR A 175 18.72 -5.21 10.61
CA THR A 175 17.76 -5.47 9.53
C THR A 175 18.42 -6.32 8.45
N LEU A 176 17.99 -7.57 8.35
CA LEU A 176 18.45 -8.53 7.35
C LEU A 176 17.56 -8.42 6.11
N ILE A 177 18.17 -8.51 4.93
CA ILE A 177 17.47 -8.36 3.65
C ILE A 177 17.43 -9.70 2.92
N ALA A 178 16.21 -10.19 2.64
CA ALA A 178 15.94 -11.34 1.79
C ALA A 178 15.46 -10.90 0.40
N ARG A 179 15.41 -11.82 -0.55
CA ARG A 179 14.83 -11.61 -1.88
C ARG A 179 13.38 -12.09 -1.90
N TYR A 180 12.48 -11.27 -2.44
CA TYR A 180 11.09 -11.64 -2.61
C TYR A 180 10.96 -12.81 -3.60
N ASN A 181 10.09 -13.79 -3.31
CA ASN A 181 9.93 -15.05 -4.06
C ASN A 181 11.17 -15.98 -4.04
N ASP A 182 12.11 -15.79 -3.11
CA ASP A 182 13.29 -16.64 -2.94
C ASP A 182 13.39 -17.17 -1.50
N LEU A 183 12.75 -18.34 -1.25
CA LEU A 183 12.80 -19.00 0.06
C LEU A 183 14.21 -19.44 0.47
N ASP A 184 15.11 -19.70 -0.49
CA ASP A 184 16.48 -20.09 -0.16
C ASP A 184 17.26 -18.92 0.42
N SER A 185 17.02 -17.68 -0.05
CA SER A 185 17.58 -16.49 0.55
C SER A 185 17.14 -16.32 2.01
N VAL A 186 15.87 -16.65 2.31
CA VAL A 186 15.31 -16.61 3.67
C VAL A 186 15.91 -17.70 4.55
N ARG A 187 15.97 -18.95 4.06
CA ARG A 187 16.55 -20.10 4.81
C ARG A 187 17.99 -19.80 5.23
N LYS A 188 18.83 -19.29 4.32
CA LYS A 188 20.23 -18.92 4.63
C LYS A 188 20.32 -17.90 5.77
N LEU A 189 19.45 -16.89 5.82
CA LEU A 189 19.42 -15.93 6.91
C LEU A 189 19.01 -16.58 8.24
N PHE A 190 18.00 -17.46 8.21
CA PHE A 190 17.56 -18.16 9.41
C PHE A 190 18.55 -19.23 9.89
N GLU A 191 19.28 -19.91 9.00
CA GLU A 191 20.38 -20.81 9.37
C GLU A 191 21.53 -20.05 10.05
N GLN A 192 21.82 -18.84 9.61
CA GLN A 192 22.93 -18.05 10.14
C GLN A 192 22.56 -17.25 11.39
N TYR A 193 21.32 -16.75 11.51
CA TYR A 193 20.92 -15.78 12.53
C TYR A 193 19.62 -16.14 13.26
N GLY A 194 19.08 -17.35 13.07
CA GLY A 194 17.72 -17.72 13.51
C GLY A 194 17.45 -17.52 14.99
N ASP A 195 18.45 -17.70 15.86
CA ASP A 195 18.39 -17.45 17.29
C ASP A 195 18.33 -15.94 17.67
N LYS A 196 18.62 -15.04 16.72
CA LYS A 196 18.61 -13.58 16.87
C LYS A 196 17.44 -12.92 16.15
N ILE A 197 16.76 -13.62 15.25
CA ILE A 197 15.66 -13.07 14.45
C ILE A 197 14.39 -13.03 15.28
N ALA A 198 13.91 -11.82 15.58
CA ALA A 198 12.65 -11.55 16.25
C ALA A 198 11.46 -11.75 15.33
N ALA A 199 11.55 -11.23 14.11
CA ALA A 199 10.45 -11.25 13.16
C ALA A 199 10.93 -11.30 11.70
N LEU A 200 10.04 -11.83 10.84
CA LEU A 200 10.06 -11.61 9.41
C LEU A 200 8.82 -10.82 9.03
N ILE A 201 9.01 -9.68 8.35
CA ILE A 201 7.92 -8.86 7.82
C ILE A 201 7.87 -8.96 6.30
N VAL A 202 6.66 -9.09 5.76
CA VAL A 202 6.43 -9.22 4.31
C VAL A 202 5.15 -8.49 3.90
N GLU A 203 5.18 -7.79 2.74
CA GLU A 203 3.97 -7.45 2.00
C GLU A 203 3.48 -8.75 1.33
N PRO A 204 2.29 -9.31 1.66
CA PRO A 204 1.84 -10.57 1.05
C PRO A 204 1.72 -10.50 -0.49
N VAL A 205 1.40 -9.31 -1.01
CA VAL A 205 1.63 -8.90 -2.39
C VAL A 205 2.49 -7.66 -2.33
N ALA A 206 3.70 -7.71 -2.84
CA ALA A 206 4.54 -6.53 -2.90
C ALA A 206 3.93 -5.53 -3.87
N ALA A 207 3.68 -4.30 -3.39
CA ALA A 207 3.01 -3.24 -4.15
C ALA A 207 3.71 -1.88 -4.07
N ASN A 208 4.95 -1.87 -3.54
CA ASN A 208 5.82 -0.70 -3.45
C ASN A 208 7.07 -0.81 -4.34
N MET A 209 7.13 -1.83 -5.18
CA MET A 209 8.08 -1.99 -6.29
C MET A 209 7.36 -2.26 -7.62
N GLY A 210 6.14 -1.74 -7.76
CA GLY A 210 5.10 -2.25 -8.64
C GLY A 210 4.46 -3.49 -8.02
N VAL A 211 3.43 -4.04 -8.67
CA VAL A 211 2.73 -5.22 -8.17
C VAL A 211 3.51 -6.49 -8.51
N VAL A 212 4.06 -7.15 -7.49
CA VAL A 212 4.74 -8.44 -7.62
C VAL A 212 4.01 -9.44 -6.72
N PRO A 213 3.24 -10.38 -7.31
CA PRO A 213 2.54 -11.40 -6.53
C PRO A 213 3.52 -12.40 -5.91
N PRO A 214 3.16 -13.01 -4.76
CA PRO A 214 3.89 -14.14 -4.24
C PRO A 214 3.76 -15.33 -5.18
N GLU A 215 4.84 -16.08 -5.40
CA GLU A 215 4.78 -17.36 -6.09
C GLU A 215 4.13 -18.44 -5.21
N ASP A 216 3.63 -19.49 -5.85
CA ASP A 216 2.98 -20.59 -5.16
C ASP A 216 3.90 -21.17 -4.06
N GLY A 217 3.35 -21.28 -2.85
CA GLY A 217 4.07 -21.80 -1.70
C GLY A 217 5.02 -20.80 -1.01
N PHE A 218 5.26 -19.60 -1.56
CA PHE A 218 6.18 -18.63 -0.96
C PHE A 218 5.71 -18.21 0.44
N LEU A 219 4.49 -17.71 0.59
CA LEU A 219 3.97 -17.26 1.89
C LEU A 219 3.88 -18.41 2.91
N GLN A 220 3.48 -19.61 2.47
CA GLN A 220 3.47 -20.79 3.35
C GLN A 220 4.89 -21.18 3.78
N GLY A 221 5.86 -21.11 2.87
CA GLY A 221 7.26 -21.35 3.22
C GLY A 221 7.80 -20.37 4.26
N LEU A 222 7.40 -19.06 4.18
CA LEU A 222 7.74 -18.07 5.21
C LEU A 222 7.11 -18.43 6.57
N ARG A 223 5.83 -18.88 6.56
CA ARG A 223 5.15 -19.35 7.77
C ARG A 223 5.88 -20.54 8.40
N ASP A 224 6.28 -21.51 7.62
CA ASP A 224 6.96 -22.71 8.11
C ASP A 224 8.34 -22.37 8.70
N ILE A 225 9.13 -21.57 8.00
CA ILE A 225 10.45 -21.12 8.47
C ILE A 225 10.32 -20.34 9.79
N THR A 226 9.45 -19.33 9.85
CA THR A 226 9.29 -18.51 11.05
C THR A 226 8.82 -19.35 12.25
N LYS A 227 7.91 -20.29 12.02
CA LYS A 227 7.44 -21.23 13.05
C LYS A 227 8.56 -22.14 13.54
N GLN A 228 9.39 -22.66 12.65
CA GLN A 228 10.52 -23.55 12.99
C GLN A 228 11.52 -22.86 13.92
N TYR A 229 11.80 -21.55 13.70
CA TYR A 229 12.78 -20.78 14.46
C TYR A 229 12.16 -19.97 15.61
N GLY A 230 10.84 -20.02 15.80
CA GLY A 230 10.13 -19.26 16.83
C GLY A 230 10.23 -17.74 16.62
N ALA A 231 10.32 -17.31 15.38
CA ALA A 231 10.25 -15.91 14.98
C ALA A 231 8.80 -15.50 14.64
N VAL A 232 8.45 -14.24 14.86
CA VAL A 232 7.12 -13.71 14.55
C VAL A 232 6.99 -13.43 13.05
N LEU A 233 5.98 -14.01 12.39
CA LEU A 233 5.61 -13.65 11.03
C LEU A 233 4.66 -12.46 11.06
N ILE A 234 5.06 -11.35 10.43
CA ILE A 234 4.24 -10.14 10.32
C ILE A 234 3.82 -9.96 8.86
N PHE A 235 2.51 -9.95 8.61
CA PHE A 235 1.98 -9.51 7.31
C PHE A 235 1.74 -8.00 7.35
N ASP A 236 2.46 -7.28 6.49
CA ASP A 236 2.15 -5.89 6.21
C ASP A 236 1.01 -5.83 5.19
N GLU A 237 -0.19 -5.73 5.73
CA GLU A 237 -1.42 -5.61 4.95
C GLU A 237 -1.93 -4.15 4.87
N VAL A 238 -1.04 -3.19 4.94
CA VAL A 238 -1.40 -1.77 4.78
C VAL A 238 -1.99 -1.49 3.39
N ILE A 239 -1.59 -2.22 2.35
CA ILE A 239 -2.17 -2.14 1.00
C ILE A 239 -3.21 -3.24 0.77
N THR A 240 -2.90 -4.48 1.11
CA THR A 240 -3.70 -5.66 0.77
C THR A 240 -4.90 -5.89 1.69
N GLY A 241 -4.84 -5.39 2.92
CA GLY A 241 -5.91 -5.54 3.91
C GLY A 241 -7.23 -4.93 3.45
N PHE A 242 -8.30 -5.69 3.53
CA PHE A 242 -9.65 -5.32 3.07
C PHE A 242 -9.74 -5.00 1.57
N ARG A 243 -8.64 -5.20 0.82
CA ARG A 243 -8.59 -4.94 -0.65
C ARG A 243 -8.70 -6.22 -1.46
N LEU A 244 -7.94 -7.25 -1.16
CA LEU A 244 -7.96 -8.50 -1.92
C LEU A 244 -9.17 -9.36 -1.54
N ALA A 245 -9.54 -9.33 -0.29
CA ALA A 245 -10.74 -9.93 0.30
C ALA A 245 -11.10 -9.17 1.57
N LEU A 246 -12.26 -9.40 2.15
CA LEU A 246 -12.65 -8.83 3.43
C LEU A 246 -11.66 -9.21 4.54
N GLY A 247 -11.16 -10.45 4.54
CA GLY A 247 -10.13 -10.94 5.45
C GLY A 247 -8.69 -10.63 5.02
N GLY A 248 -8.49 -9.73 4.04
CA GLY A 248 -7.16 -9.35 3.54
C GLY A 248 -6.45 -10.45 2.74
N ALA A 249 -5.15 -10.26 2.52
CA ALA A 249 -4.32 -11.23 1.81
C ALA A 249 -4.17 -12.56 2.55
N GLN A 250 -4.19 -12.54 3.88
CA GLN A 250 -4.13 -13.78 4.67
C GLN A 250 -5.30 -14.72 4.38
N SER A 251 -6.51 -14.18 4.18
CA SER A 251 -7.68 -14.94 3.76
C SER A 251 -7.58 -15.34 2.28
N TYR A 252 -7.09 -14.44 1.42
CA TYR A 252 -6.96 -14.67 -0.01
C TYR A 252 -5.96 -15.81 -0.34
N TYR A 253 -4.84 -15.89 0.38
CA TYR A 253 -3.80 -16.91 0.17
C TYR A 253 -3.88 -18.09 1.16
N GLY A 254 -4.77 -18.03 2.16
CA GLY A 254 -4.92 -19.11 3.14
C GLY A 254 -3.74 -19.25 4.11
N VAL A 255 -2.96 -18.19 4.34
CA VAL A 255 -1.80 -18.21 5.25
C VAL A 255 -2.00 -17.20 6.37
N THR A 256 -1.99 -17.68 7.61
CA THR A 256 -2.21 -16.85 8.81
C THR A 256 -0.88 -16.44 9.43
N PRO A 257 -0.59 -15.12 9.55
CA PRO A 257 0.57 -14.60 10.25
C PRO A 257 0.36 -14.62 11.78
N ASP A 258 1.42 -14.31 12.54
CA ASP A 258 1.33 -14.09 13.98
C ASP A 258 0.84 -12.68 14.31
N MET A 259 1.21 -11.71 13.48
CA MET A 259 0.78 -10.30 13.57
C MET A 259 0.45 -9.75 12.19
N THR A 260 -0.43 -8.76 12.16
CA THR A 260 -0.82 -8.04 10.94
C THR A 260 -0.81 -6.53 11.20
N THR A 261 -0.41 -5.76 10.19
CA THR A 261 -0.56 -4.30 10.18
C THR A 261 -1.54 -3.89 9.08
N PHE A 262 -2.53 -3.06 9.43
CA PHE A 262 -3.49 -2.46 8.52
C PHE A 262 -3.33 -0.95 8.48
N GLY A 263 -3.68 -0.36 7.35
CA GLY A 263 -3.76 1.08 7.13
C GLY A 263 -4.74 1.37 6.00
N LYS A 264 -4.62 2.56 5.40
CA LYS A 264 -5.38 2.91 4.18
C LYS A 264 -6.90 2.65 4.29
N ILE A 265 -7.40 1.52 3.78
CA ILE A 265 -8.84 1.18 3.76
C ILE A 265 -9.42 1.15 5.18
N VAL A 266 -8.70 0.61 6.17
CA VAL A 266 -9.18 0.54 7.56
C VAL A 266 -9.49 1.91 8.15
N GLY A 267 -8.87 2.97 7.63
CA GLY A 267 -9.13 4.36 8.03
C GLY A 267 -10.22 5.06 7.20
N GLY A 268 -10.80 4.41 6.19
CA GLY A 268 -11.82 5.02 5.32
C GLY A 268 -11.35 6.30 4.62
N GLY A 269 -10.05 6.50 4.43
CA GLY A 269 -9.43 7.70 3.87
C GLY A 269 -8.92 8.70 4.90
N MET A 270 -9.15 8.46 6.20
CA MET A 270 -8.61 9.25 7.31
C MET A 270 -7.28 8.68 7.81
N PRO A 271 -6.42 9.51 8.47
CA PRO A 271 -5.19 9.04 9.08
C PRO A 271 -5.46 8.04 10.21
N MET A 272 -5.39 6.77 9.90
CA MET A 272 -5.53 5.66 10.84
C MET A 272 -4.85 4.41 10.29
N ALA A 273 -4.28 3.63 11.21
CA ALA A 273 -3.76 2.30 10.98
C ALA A 273 -3.96 1.45 12.24
N VAL A 274 -3.75 0.16 12.12
CA VAL A 274 -3.92 -0.81 13.21
C VAL A 274 -2.80 -1.82 13.14
N TYR A 275 -2.27 -2.22 14.29
CA TYR A 275 -1.42 -3.40 14.41
C TYR A 275 -2.00 -4.33 15.47
N GLY A 276 -1.83 -5.61 15.27
CA GLY A 276 -2.36 -6.62 16.18
C GLY A 276 -2.01 -8.03 15.75
N GLY A 277 -2.60 -9.01 16.39
CA GLY A 277 -2.37 -10.42 16.13
C GLY A 277 -2.73 -11.29 17.32
N ARG A 278 -1.98 -12.37 17.51
CA ARG A 278 -2.16 -13.31 18.62
C ARG A 278 -2.12 -12.58 19.97
N ARG A 279 -3.07 -12.90 20.83
CA ARG A 279 -3.24 -12.26 22.15
C ARG A 279 -1.99 -12.27 22.99
N GLU A 280 -1.31 -13.41 23.08
CA GLU A 280 -0.08 -13.58 23.86
C GLU A 280 1.07 -12.69 23.42
N ILE A 281 1.12 -12.32 22.13
CA ILE A 281 2.10 -11.37 21.60
C ILE A 281 1.68 -9.94 21.98
N MET A 282 0.39 -9.63 21.84
CA MET A 282 -0.14 -8.30 22.13
C MET A 282 -0.19 -7.99 23.63
N ASP A 283 -0.24 -8.99 24.50
CA ASP A 283 -0.13 -8.83 25.97
C ASP A 283 1.23 -8.23 26.39
N CYS A 284 2.25 -8.23 25.50
CA CYS A 284 3.50 -7.50 25.73
C CYS A 284 3.34 -5.98 25.66
N VAL A 285 2.24 -5.45 25.13
CA VAL A 285 2.05 -4.00 24.96
C VAL A 285 1.58 -3.36 26.28
N SER A 286 2.19 -2.21 26.65
CA SER A 286 1.75 -1.41 27.80
C SER A 286 0.27 -0.98 27.65
N PRO A 287 -0.53 -1.00 28.74
CA PRO A 287 -0.17 -1.16 30.15
C PRO A 287 -0.12 -2.62 30.63
N ILE A 288 -0.42 -3.63 29.79
CA ILE A 288 -0.36 -5.04 30.20
C ILE A 288 1.10 -5.50 30.32
N GLY A 289 1.91 -5.24 29.29
CA GLY A 289 3.30 -5.62 29.23
C GLY A 289 4.28 -4.43 29.14
N PRO A 290 5.57 -4.68 28.98
CA PRO A 290 6.60 -3.64 29.04
C PRO A 290 6.83 -2.88 27.72
N VAL A 291 6.23 -3.30 26.61
CA VAL A 291 6.47 -2.68 25.30
C VAL A 291 5.65 -1.40 25.18
N TYR A 292 6.31 -0.26 25.15
CA TYR A 292 5.65 1.04 25.12
C TYR A 292 5.22 1.46 23.71
N GLN A 293 3.98 1.95 23.60
CA GLN A 293 3.44 2.66 22.46
C GLN A 293 2.37 3.64 22.97
N ALA A 294 2.37 4.86 22.43
CA ALA A 294 1.36 5.87 22.73
C ALA A 294 1.14 6.78 21.50
N GLY A 295 -0.01 7.43 21.45
CA GLY A 295 -0.36 8.39 20.39
C GLY A 295 -1.55 9.24 20.82
N THR A 296 -1.37 10.56 20.85
CA THR A 296 -2.44 11.51 21.25
C THR A 296 -3.70 11.35 20.41
N LEU A 297 -3.57 11.09 19.13
CA LEU A 297 -4.67 10.98 18.17
C LEU A 297 -5.00 9.52 17.79
N SER A 298 -4.34 8.55 18.41
CA SER A 298 -4.66 7.12 18.20
C SER A 298 -6.08 6.84 18.63
N GLY A 299 -6.91 6.27 17.74
CA GLY A 299 -8.31 6.02 18.01
C GLY A 299 -9.20 7.29 18.02
N ASN A 300 -8.78 8.38 17.36
CA ASN A 300 -9.58 9.59 17.30
C ASN A 300 -10.97 9.33 16.67
N PRO A 301 -12.02 9.99 17.16
CA PRO A 301 -13.39 9.62 16.82
C PRO A 301 -13.73 9.82 15.33
N VAL A 302 -13.07 10.76 14.66
CA VAL A 302 -13.34 11.06 13.24
C VAL A 302 -12.78 9.98 12.33
N ALA A 303 -11.54 9.56 12.56
CA ALA A 303 -10.93 8.47 11.80
C ALA A 303 -11.59 7.12 12.10
N VAL A 304 -11.94 6.87 13.37
CA VAL A 304 -12.69 5.67 13.79
C VAL A 304 -14.05 5.61 13.07
N ALA A 305 -14.79 6.72 13.03
CA ALA A 305 -16.10 6.77 12.35
C ALA A 305 -15.96 6.49 10.84
N ALA A 306 -14.92 7.03 10.19
CA ALA A 306 -14.65 6.75 8.79
C ALA A 306 -14.34 5.27 8.54
N GLY A 307 -13.44 4.68 9.35
CA GLY A 307 -13.08 3.27 9.27
C GLY A 307 -14.26 2.34 9.53
N THR A 308 -15.04 2.62 10.59
CA THR A 308 -16.25 1.86 10.91
C THR A 308 -17.26 1.87 9.76
N ALA A 309 -17.53 3.05 9.17
CA ALA A 309 -18.43 3.16 8.03
C ALA A 309 -17.90 2.40 6.79
N MET A 310 -16.60 2.50 6.50
CA MET A 310 -15.95 1.78 5.40
C MET A 310 -16.08 0.25 5.57
N LEU A 311 -15.70 -0.28 6.75
CA LEU A 311 -15.75 -1.72 6.99
C LEU A 311 -17.17 -2.26 6.97
N LYS A 312 -18.15 -1.55 7.53
CA LYS A 312 -19.55 -1.93 7.44
C LYS A 312 -20.03 -2.08 6.00
N LEU A 313 -19.71 -1.10 5.14
CA LEU A 313 -20.06 -1.16 3.72
C LEU A 313 -19.45 -2.38 3.02
N LEU A 314 -18.18 -2.70 3.31
CA LEU A 314 -17.52 -3.87 2.73
C LEU A 314 -18.07 -5.20 3.26
N MET A 315 -18.54 -5.23 4.51
CA MET A 315 -19.17 -6.42 5.12
C MET A 315 -20.61 -6.62 4.63
N GLU A 316 -21.35 -5.54 4.41
CA GLU A 316 -22.74 -5.56 3.92
C GLU A 316 -22.82 -5.96 2.43
N ASP A 317 -21.81 -5.58 1.64
CA ASP A 317 -21.74 -5.85 0.19
C ASP A 317 -20.45 -6.57 -0.18
N THR A 318 -20.36 -7.86 0.13
CA THR A 318 -19.19 -8.68 -0.20
C THR A 318 -19.02 -8.92 -1.70
N ALA A 319 -20.07 -8.73 -2.52
CA ALA A 319 -19.98 -8.80 -3.98
C ALA A 319 -19.12 -7.69 -4.60
N VAL A 320 -18.69 -6.69 -3.80
CA VAL A 320 -17.72 -5.67 -4.22
C VAL A 320 -16.41 -6.29 -4.73
N TYR A 321 -15.96 -7.40 -4.13
CA TYR A 321 -14.70 -8.06 -4.55
C TYR A 321 -14.85 -8.74 -5.92
N GLU A 322 -16.00 -9.31 -6.24
CA GLU A 322 -16.30 -9.87 -7.57
C GLU A 322 -16.34 -8.76 -8.63
N ARG A 323 -17.03 -7.65 -8.35
CA ARG A 323 -17.06 -6.49 -9.26
C ARG A 323 -15.67 -5.87 -9.48
N LEU A 324 -14.86 -5.80 -8.43
CA LEU A 324 -13.47 -5.32 -8.53
C LEU A 324 -12.61 -6.27 -9.39
N GLU A 325 -12.78 -7.58 -9.22
CA GLU A 325 -12.10 -8.60 -10.03
C GLU A 325 -12.48 -8.47 -11.51
N GLU A 326 -13.79 -8.38 -11.83
CA GLU A 326 -14.29 -8.22 -13.21
C GLU A 326 -13.73 -6.95 -13.88
N LYS A 327 -13.81 -5.78 -13.18
CA LYS A 327 -13.28 -4.52 -13.69
C LYS A 327 -11.77 -4.58 -13.91
N SER A 328 -11.05 -5.20 -12.98
CA SER A 328 -9.60 -5.31 -13.04
C SER A 328 -9.13 -6.27 -14.12
N ALA A 329 -9.79 -7.42 -14.27
CA ALA A 329 -9.52 -8.39 -15.34
C ALA A 329 -9.73 -7.78 -16.72
N ARG A 330 -10.77 -6.95 -16.88
CA ARG A 330 -11.03 -6.24 -18.12
C ARG A 330 -9.93 -5.23 -18.47
N ILE A 331 -9.46 -4.45 -17.48
CA ILE A 331 -8.35 -3.50 -17.68
C ILE A 331 -7.05 -4.25 -17.98
N GLU A 332 -6.77 -5.35 -17.28
CA GLU A 332 -5.63 -6.22 -17.57
C GLU A 332 -5.68 -6.76 -19.01
N HIS A 333 -6.84 -7.20 -19.45
CA HIS A 333 -7.04 -7.67 -20.84
C HIS A 333 -6.74 -6.55 -21.85
N ALA A 334 -7.19 -5.32 -21.59
CA ALA A 334 -6.88 -4.17 -22.45
C ALA A 334 -5.38 -3.90 -22.53
N PHE A 335 -4.64 -3.95 -21.40
CA PHE A 335 -3.20 -3.84 -21.40
C PHE A 335 -2.52 -4.94 -22.21
N LYS A 336 -2.86 -6.20 -21.96
CA LYS A 336 -2.27 -7.36 -22.66
C LYS A 336 -2.55 -7.32 -24.16
N SER A 337 -3.77 -6.99 -24.56
CA SER A 337 -4.15 -6.86 -25.97
C SER A 337 -3.39 -5.73 -26.67
N ALA A 338 -3.21 -4.59 -26.02
CA ALA A 338 -2.44 -3.48 -26.58
C ALA A 338 -0.93 -3.80 -26.65
N VAL A 339 -0.38 -4.47 -25.63
CA VAL A 339 1.02 -4.96 -25.63
C VAL A 339 1.27 -5.88 -26.84
N GLU A 340 0.36 -6.83 -27.09
CA GLU A 340 0.44 -7.74 -28.23
C GLU A 340 0.27 -7.00 -29.57
N LYS A 341 -0.77 -6.17 -29.68
CA LYS A 341 -1.12 -5.41 -30.90
C LYS A 341 0.02 -4.51 -31.37
N TYR A 342 0.72 -3.86 -30.47
CA TYR A 342 1.80 -2.91 -30.76
C TYR A 342 3.19 -3.49 -30.59
N HIS A 343 3.29 -4.80 -30.29
CA HIS A 343 4.56 -5.51 -30.05
C HIS A 343 5.46 -4.86 -29.00
N VAL A 344 4.81 -4.32 -27.94
CA VAL A 344 5.51 -3.65 -26.85
C VAL A 344 6.20 -4.68 -25.94
N LYS A 345 7.45 -4.43 -25.58
CA LYS A 345 8.16 -5.24 -24.58
C LYS A 345 7.67 -4.81 -23.17
N ALA A 346 6.55 -5.35 -22.73
CA ALA A 346 6.00 -5.05 -21.43
C ALA A 346 5.37 -6.29 -20.78
N GLN A 347 5.35 -6.31 -19.44
CA GLN A 347 4.71 -7.31 -18.61
C GLN A 347 3.61 -6.64 -17.77
N VAL A 348 2.52 -7.33 -17.55
CA VAL A 348 1.40 -6.87 -16.72
C VAL A 348 1.20 -7.86 -15.58
N ASN A 349 1.40 -7.41 -14.35
CA ASN A 349 1.10 -8.17 -13.15
C ASN A 349 -0.18 -7.66 -12.52
N ARG A 350 -1.05 -8.57 -12.06
CA ARG A 350 -2.30 -8.25 -11.37
C ARG A 350 -2.60 -9.23 -10.25
N VAL A 351 -3.11 -8.72 -9.13
CA VAL A 351 -3.73 -9.50 -8.05
C VAL A 351 -4.97 -8.75 -7.58
N GLY A 352 -6.15 -9.34 -7.77
CA GLY A 352 -7.41 -8.67 -7.45
C GLY A 352 -7.50 -7.31 -8.14
N SER A 353 -7.72 -6.25 -7.35
CA SER A 353 -7.83 -4.87 -7.82
C SER A 353 -6.51 -4.06 -7.81
N LEU A 354 -5.38 -4.74 -7.76
CA LEU A 354 -4.03 -4.19 -7.86
C LEU A 354 -3.37 -4.64 -9.15
N MET A 355 -2.74 -3.73 -9.91
CA MET A 355 -1.96 -4.10 -11.08
C MET A 355 -0.80 -3.14 -11.33
N SER A 356 0.16 -3.57 -12.15
CA SER A 356 1.24 -2.74 -12.69
C SER A 356 1.61 -3.20 -14.09
N ILE A 357 2.01 -2.25 -14.94
CA ILE A 357 2.68 -2.54 -16.22
C ILE A 357 4.17 -2.25 -16.07
N PHE A 358 5.02 -3.18 -16.51
CA PHE A 358 6.48 -3.07 -16.48
C PHE A 358 7.01 -3.11 -17.91
N PHE A 359 7.77 -2.12 -18.31
CA PHE A 359 8.35 -2.05 -19.65
C PHE A 359 9.64 -2.86 -19.73
N THR A 360 9.49 -4.19 -19.77
CA THR A 360 10.56 -5.18 -19.83
C THR A 360 10.12 -6.41 -20.62
N ASP A 361 11.04 -7.15 -21.19
CA ASP A 361 10.78 -8.42 -21.91
C ASP A 361 10.80 -9.65 -20.98
N ARG A 362 11.07 -9.49 -19.68
CA ARG A 362 11.17 -10.57 -18.71
C ARG A 362 9.95 -10.63 -17.82
N PRO A 363 9.48 -11.84 -17.41
CA PRO A 363 8.52 -11.97 -16.33
C PRO A 363 9.02 -11.26 -15.08
N VAL A 364 8.15 -10.52 -14.39
CA VAL A 364 8.51 -9.76 -13.20
C VAL A 364 8.01 -10.49 -11.97
N LYS A 365 8.95 -11.09 -11.23
CA LYS A 365 8.71 -11.93 -10.04
C LYS A 365 9.53 -11.49 -8.83
N SER A 366 10.50 -10.61 -9.02
CA SER A 366 11.44 -10.15 -8.00
C SER A 366 11.78 -8.68 -8.22
N PHE A 367 12.45 -8.07 -7.23
CA PHE A 367 12.95 -6.70 -7.37
C PHE A 367 14.03 -6.59 -8.47
N ASP A 368 14.87 -7.60 -8.66
CA ASP A 368 15.85 -7.63 -9.74
C ASP A 368 15.17 -7.57 -11.12
N ASP A 369 14.01 -8.23 -11.30
CA ASP A 369 13.23 -8.14 -12.54
C ASP A 369 12.62 -6.75 -12.71
N VAL A 370 12.06 -6.17 -11.65
CA VAL A 370 11.51 -4.80 -11.67
C VAL A 370 12.55 -3.79 -12.17
N ARG A 371 13.81 -3.93 -11.74
CA ARG A 371 14.93 -3.04 -12.15
C ARG A 371 15.26 -3.09 -13.63
N THR A 372 14.81 -4.11 -14.37
CA THR A 372 14.99 -4.18 -15.83
C THR A 372 14.02 -3.29 -16.60
N SER A 373 13.00 -2.72 -15.92
CA SER A 373 11.98 -1.86 -16.53
C SER A 373 12.58 -0.56 -17.07
N LYS A 374 12.12 -0.15 -18.24
CA LYS A 374 12.56 1.08 -18.94
C LYS A 374 11.78 2.29 -18.41
N LEU A 375 12.36 3.02 -17.45
CA LEU A 375 11.70 4.15 -16.78
C LEU A 375 11.31 5.29 -17.75
N ALA A 376 12.10 5.51 -18.82
CA ALA A 376 11.77 6.51 -19.84
C ALA A 376 10.48 6.13 -20.59
N GLN A 377 10.27 4.84 -20.90
CA GLN A 377 9.05 4.35 -21.52
C GLN A 377 7.84 4.51 -20.58
N PHE A 378 8.03 4.21 -19.30
CA PHE A 378 6.99 4.48 -18.29
C PHE A 378 6.62 5.96 -18.25
N ALA A 379 7.60 6.86 -18.24
CA ALA A 379 7.33 8.31 -18.21
C ALA A 379 6.57 8.78 -19.45
N GLN A 380 6.82 8.21 -20.62
CA GLN A 380 6.08 8.50 -21.85
C GLN A 380 4.65 7.94 -21.77
N TYR A 381 4.48 6.68 -21.40
CA TYR A 381 3.20 6.05 -21.12
C TYR A 381 2.36 6.89 -20.15
N PHE A 382 2.95 7.31 -19.04
CA PHE A 382 2.30 8.16 -18.03
C PHE A 382 1.77 9.46 -18.64
N ARG A 383 2.58 10.17 -19.45
CA ARG A 383 2.17 11.43 -20.08
C ARG A 383 0.96 11.25 -20.99
N VAL A 384 0.93 10.19 -21.80
CA VAL A 384 -0.20 9.90 -22.69
C VAL A 384 -1.44 9.54 -21.87
N MET A 385 -1.34 8.65 -20.87
CA MET A 385 -2.47 8.30 -19.99
C MET A 385 -3.06 9.54 -19.33
N LYS A 386 -2.20 10.44 -18.80
CA LYS A 386 -2.66 11.71 -18.20
C LYS A 386 -3.37 12.61 -19.22
N ALA A 387 -2.84 12.73 -20.44
CA ALA A 387 -3.47 13.50 -21.53
C ALA A 387 -4.84 12.94 -21.93
N GLN A 388 -5.05 11.62 -21.81
CA GLN A 388 -6.33 10.96 -22.01
C GLN A 388 -7.28 11.07 -20.81
N GLY A 389 -6.91 11.80 -19.77
CA GLY A 389 -7.72 12.01 -18.57
C GLY A 389 -7.70 10.84 -17.59
N MET A 390 -6.62 10.08 -17.55
CA MET A 390 -6.36 9.05 -16.53
C MET A 390 -5.39 9.60 -15.49
N TYR A 391 -5.72 9.48 -14.21
CA TYR A 391 -4.82 9.81 -13.11
C TYR A 391 -4.21 8.52 -12.56
N ILE A 392 -2.96 8.28 -12.95
CA ILE A 392 -2.18 7.13 -12.52
C ILE A 392 -0.99 7.59 -11.67
N ALA A 393 -0.34 6.68 -10.95
CA ALA A 393 0.82 7.02 -10.13
C ALA A 393 2.01 7.48 -11.00
N PRO A 394 2.70 8.58 -10.64
CA PRO A 394 3.82 9.12 -11.40
C PRO A 394 5.14 8.37 -11.13
N SER A 395 5.08 7.06 -10.95
CA SER A 395 6.23 6.20 -10.70
C SER A 395 5.95 4.77 -11.14
N GLN A 396 6.93 4.15 -11.80
CA GLN A 396 6.89 2.73 -12.19
C GLN A 396 6.74 1.79 -10.97
N TYR A 397 7.16 2.22 -9.80
CA TYR A 397 7.21 1.41 -8.59
C TYR A 397 5.91 1.45 -7.78
N GLU A 398 4.90 2.14 -8.26
CA GLU A 398 3.59 2.25 -7.62
C GLU A 398 2.55 1.37 -8.30
N ALA A 399 1.54 0.96 -7.55
CA ALA A 399 0.44 0.19 -8.05
C ALA A 399 -0.64 1.07 -8.73
N PHE A 400 -1.35 0.46 -9.65
CA PHE A 400 -2.60 0.94 -10.22
C PHE A 400 -3.74 0.32 -9.42
N PHE A 401 -4.63 1.15 -8.86
CA PHE A 401 -5.70 0.74 -7.97
C PHE A 401 -7.06 0.86 -8.65
N VAL A 402 -7.74 -0.26 -8.85
CA VAL A 402 -9.12 -0.27 -9.35
C VAL A 402 -10.08 -0.06 -8.18
N ASN A 403 -11.11 0.77 -8.38
CA ASN A 403 -12.15 1.05 -7.38
C ASN A 403 -13.55 0.68 -7.89
N ASP A 404 -14.47 0.44 -6.98
CA ASP A 404 -15.82 -0.03 -7.34
C ASP A 404 -16.70 1.06 -7.96
N ALA A 405 -16.36 2.34 -7.81
CA ALA A 405 -17.11 3.45 -8.38
C ALA A 405 -16.92 3.63 -9.91
N LEU A 406 -15.98 2.91 -10.54
CA LEU A 406 -15.78 2.94 -11.99
C LEU A 406 -17.04 2.43 -12.72
N SER A 407 -17.55 3.25 -13.61
CA SER A 407 -18.67 2.91 -14.48
C SER A 407 -18.20 2.19 -15.76
N GLU A 408 -19.15 1.62 -16.50
CA GLU A 408 -18.91 1.04 -17.83
C GLU A 408 -18.23 2.05 -18.79
N ALA A 409 -18.69 3.30 -18.78
CA ALA A 409 -18.11 4.37 -19.59
C ALA A 409 -16.66 4.70 -19.20
N ASP A 410 -16.32 4.61 -17.89
CA ASP A 410 -14.96 4.81 -17.41
C ASP A 410 -14.03 3.70 -17.87
N LEU A 411 -14.49 2.45 -17.81
CA LEU A 411 -13.75 1.31 -18.30
C LEU A 411 -13.46 1.42 -19.81
N GLN A 412 -14.47 1.75 -20.62
CA GLN A 412 -14.29 1.98 -22.06
C GLN A 412 -13.34 3.14 -22.37
N LYS A 413 -13.41 4.22 -21.58
CA LYS A 413 -12.48 5.34 -21.69
C LYS A 413 -11.06 4.92 -21.36
N THR A 414 -10.90 4.09 -20.33
CA THR A 414 -9.60 3.57 -19.91
C THR A 414 -8.98 2.64 -20.95
N GLU A 415 -9.77 1.74 -21.56
CA GLU A 415 -9.32 0.88 -22.65
C GLU A 415 -8.77 1.69 -23.83
N LYS A 416 -9.49 2.76 -24.23
CA LYS A 416 -9.03 3.68 -25.29
C LYS A 416 -7.75 4.42 -24.89
N ALA A 417 -7.63 4.84 -23.64
CA ALA A 417 -6.44 5.51 -23.14
C ALA A 417 -5.21 4.58 -23.13
N ILE A 418 -5.39 3.31 -22.74
CA ILE A 418 -4.36 2.27 -22.78
C ILE A 418 -3.90 2.02 -24.24
N ASP A 419 -4.84 1.84 -25.17
CA ASP A 419 -4.54 1.64 -26.59
C ASP A 419 -3.73 2.82 -27.15
N ALA A 420 -4.16 4.05 -26.88
CA ALA A 420 -3.46 5.27 -27.30
C ALA A 420 -2.07 5.38 -26.67
N ALA A 421 -1.93 5.06 -25.36
CA ALA A 421 -0.66 5.17 -24.65
C ALA A 421 0.37 4.16 -25.16
N LEU A 422 -0.02 2.92 -25.43
CA LEU A 422 0.89 1.90 -25.91
C LEU A 422 1.19 2.03 -27.41
N SER A 423 0.30 2.61 -28.21
CA SER A 423 0.57 2.90 -29.62
C SER A 423 1.58 4.02 -29.82
N GLN A 424 1.61 5.03 -28.94
CA GLN A 424 2.49 6.21 -29.05
C GLN A 424 3.84 6.03 -28.35
N SER A 425 3.89 5.22 -27.29
CA SER A 425 5.08 5.07 -26.44
C SER A 425 6.31 4.47 -27.15
N PHE A 426 6.22 4.04 -28.40
CA PHE A 426 7.27 3.26 -29.07
C PHE A 426 7.63 3.75 -30.47
N ASN A 427 6.93 4.75 -31.01
CA ASN A 427 7.23 5.27 -32.38
C ASN A 427 8.41 6.24 -32.45
N GLU A 428 9.00 6.64 -31.30
CA GLU A 428 10.11 7.61 -31.26
C GLU A 428 11.49 6.99 -30.94
N CYS A 429 11.58 5.67 -30.80
CA CYS A 429 12.82 4.95 -30.46
C CYS A 429 13.24 3.94 -31.55
N SER A 430 13.03 4.27 -32.85
CA SER A 430 13.59 3.52 -33.99
C SER A 430 14.74 4.29 -34.63
#